data_451ce915c2b7933fce775a1ccc30903f
#
_entry.id   451ce915c2b7933fce775a1ccc30903f
#
_cell.length_a   1.000
_cell.length_b   1.000
_cell.length_c   1.000
_cell.angle_alpha   90.00
_cell.angle_beta   90.00
_cell.angle_gamma   90.00
#
_symmetry.space_group_name_H-M   'P 1'
#
loop_
_entity.id
_entity.type
_entity.pdbx_description
1 polymer ?
#
loop_
_entity_poly.entity_id
_entity_poly.type
_entity_poly.pdbx_seq_one_letter_code
_entity_poly.pdbx_strand_id
1 'polypeptide(L)'
;MSDKSKIMEWIAEAETTADASTMDIPKRAYNDRLVAWIDTLAMRNKMRESDDAEEIFTIMGRLQNYVENACENLVAKGKLNYLQISDGFIIVADLDCVNELCEILCQIQWQVLFYSQMLLRGALTAGKVSMSDDSKLIIGPAFIEAFAMESENAIFPRILFANEIKDYIKEDEIVFSYLKKDSDHFIYLDFLKYMIDKEQITTKELKHFLQTQGVKRLLVEGYSKNILKSKHLAQKHGWLIARFAEYKIKLS
;
A
#
# COMPACT_ATOMS: atom_id res chain seq x y z
N MET A 1 46.86 0.22 -23.66
CA MET A 1 45.88 1.29 -23.51
C MET A 1 45.30 1.17 -22.10
N SER A 2 45.35 2.21 -21.29
CA SER A 2 44.89 2.16 -19.90
C SER A 2 43.36 2.11 -19.87
N ASP A 3 42.79 1.44 -18.85
CA ASP A 3 41.33 1.38 -18.64
C ASP A 3 40.66 2.76 -18.65
N LYS A 4 41.40 3.79 -18.28
CA LYS A 4 40.93 5.18 -18.26
C LYS A 4 40.68 5.73 -19.69
N SER A 5 41.42 5.27 -20.69
CA SER A 5 41.21 5.65 -22.11
C SER A 5 39.93 5.07 -22.67
N LYS A 6 39.59 3.81 -22.33
CA LYS A 6 38.33 3.16 -22.76
C LYS A 6 37.12 3.78 -22.12
N ILE A 7 37.20 4.16 -20.83
CA ILE A 7 36.09 4.83 -20.14
C ILE A 7 35.82 6.20 -20.76
N MET A 8 36.84 6.97 -21.10
CA MET A 8 36.68 8.27 -21.76
C MET A 8 36.12 8.13 -23.18
N GLU A 9 36.45 7.05 -23.91
CA GLU A 9 35.91 6.74 -25.23
C GLU A 9 34.40 6.38 -25.13
N TRP A 10 34.00 5.59 -24.13
CA TRP A 10 32.58 5.29 -23.87
C TRP A 10 31.76 6.51 -23.45
N ILE A 11 32.34 7.42 -22.66
CA ILE A 11 31.68 8.67 -22.29
C ILE A 11 31.48 9.54 -23.54
N ALA A 12 32.49 9.65 -24.39
CA ALA A 12 32.40 10.42 -25.64
C ALA A 12 31.42 9.80 -26.64
N GLU A 13 31.35 8.48 -26.73
CA GLU A 13 30.33 7.78 -27.53
C GLU A 13 28.93 8.00 -26.97
N ALA A 14 28.75 7.95 -25.64
CA ALA A 14 27.49 8.21 -24.99
C ALA A 14 27.01 9.66 -25.17
N GLU A 15 27.91 10.63 -25.13
CA GLU A 15 27.62 12.04 -25.39
C GLU A 15 27.26 12.29 -26.87
N THR A 16 27.85 11.57 -27.83
CA THR A 16 27.56 11.69 -29.27
C THR A 16 26.25 10.95 -29.68
N THR A 17 25.87 9.88 -28.96
CA THR A 17 24.62 9.16 -29.20
C THR A 17 23.42 9.75 -28.47
N ALA A 18 23.65 10.56 -27.43
CA ALA A 18 22.61 11.28 -26.71
C ALA A 18 22.28 12.60 -27.40
N ASP A 19 21.83 12.57 -28.66
CA ASP A 19 21.14 13.73 -29.24
C ASP A 19 19.73 13.82 -28.62
N ALA A 20 19.69 14.32 -27.39
CA ALA A 20 18.48 14.58 -26.63
C ALA A 20 17.60 15.67 -27.27
N SER A 21 18.09 16.31 -28.35
CA SER A 21 17.39 17.41 -29.05
C SER A 21 16.28 16.92 -29.99
N THR A 22 16.22 15.61 -30.29
CA THR A 22 15.25 15.05 -31.24
C THR A 22 14.14 14.18 -30.61
N MET A 23 14.20 13.90 -29.30
CA MET A 23 13.05 13.32 -28.62
C MET A 23 12.01 14.43 -28.38
N ASP A 24 10.96 14.42 -29.18
CA ASP A 24 9.74 15.20 -28.90
C ASP A 24 9.07 14.59 -27.65
N ILE A 25 9.63 14.92 -26.48
CA ILE A 25 9.08 14.50 -25.20
C ILE A 25 7.81 15.31 -24.98
N PRO A 26 6.64 14.70 -25.03
CA PRO A 26 5.39 15.43 -24.83
C PRO A 26 5.46 16.16 -23.47
N LYS A 27 5.17 17.47 -23.49
CA LYS A 27 5.10 18.26 -22.24
C LYS A 27 4.03 17.67 -21.35
N ARG A 28 4.43 16.99 -20.30
CA ARG A 28 3.52 16.44 -19.30
C ARG A 28 3.29 17.44 -18.19
N ALA A 29 2.04 17.65 -17.85
CA ALA A 29 1.66 18.50 -16.72
C ALA A 29 1.47 17.66 -15.46
N TYR A 30 1.71 18.28 -14.31
CA TYR A 30 1.23 17.74 -13.05
C TYR A 30 -0.27 17.95 -12.93
N ASN A 31 -0.98 16.93 -12.48
CA ASN A 31 -2.39 17.01 -12.09
C ASN A 31 -2.52 16.66 -10.61
N ASP A 32 -3.45 17.32 -9.92
CA ASP A 32 -3.78 16.96 -8.55
C ASP A 32 -4.60 15.68 -8.56
N ARG A 33 -4.09 14.67 -7.83
CA ARG A 33 -4.68 13.34 -7.73
C ARG A 33 -4.51 12.77 -6.34
N LEU A 34 -5.27 11.71 -6.04
CA LEU A 34 -5.03 10.84 -4.91
C LEU A 34 -3.88 9.89 -5.24
N VAL A 35 -2.96 9.70 -4.30
CA VAL A 35 -1.83 8.78 -4.44
C VAL A 35 -1.73 7.92 -3.19
N ALA A 36 -1.88 6.61 -3.35
CA ALA A 36 -1.62 5.64 -2.29
C ALA A 36 -0.32 4.88 -2.58
N TRP A 37 0.54 4.77 -1.58
CA TRP A 37 1.62 3.79 -1.53
C TRP A 37 1.29 2.75 -0.47
N ILE A 38 1.24 1.47 -0.87
CA ILE A 38 0.99 0.34 0.04
C ILE A 38 2.11 -0.69 -0.09
N ASP A 39 2.52 -1.27 1.03
CA ASP A 39 3.65 -2.20 1.12
C ASP A 39 3.33 -3.35 2.10
N THR A 40 3.88 -4.53 1.84
CA THR A 40 3.67 -5.68 2.71
C THR A 40 4.72 -5.77 3.80
N LEU A 41 4.25 -5.95 5.02
CA LEU A 41 5.15 -6.12 6.16
C LEU A 41 5.76 -7.52 6.18
N ALA A 42 7.09 -7.58 6.41
CA ALA A 42 7.91 -8.79 6.52
C ALA A 42 8.26 -9.51 5.20
N MET A 43 7.78 -9.05 4.02
CA MET A 43 8.12 -9.69 2.74
C MET A 43 9.62 -9.65 2.47
N ARG A 44 10.30 -8.55 2.78
CA ARG A 44 11.76 -8.44 2.66
C ARG A 44 12.51 -9.59 3.38
N ASN A 45 12.08 -9.92 4.60
CA ASN A 45 12.70 -11.02 5.35
C ASN A 45 12.35 -12.37 4.71
N LYS A 46 11.11 -12.55 4.29
CA LYS A 46 10.66 -13.77 3.62
C LYS A 46 11.44 -14.00 2.31
N MET A 47 11.65 -12.97 1.50
CA MET A 47 12.46 -13.05 0.28
C MET A 47 13.93 -13.37 0.55
N ARG A 48 14.50 -12.92 1.69
CA ARG A 48 15.89 -13.20 2.06
C ARG A 48 16.09 -14.59 2.63
N GLU A 49 15.08 -15.15 3.27
CA GLU A 49 15.13 -16.43 3.99
C GLU A 49 14.62 -17.60 3.14
N SER A 50 13.88 -17.34 2.05
CA SER A 50 13.36 -18.35 1.16
C SER A 50 14.32 -18.62 0.00
N ASP A 51 14.68 -19.89 -0.17
CA ASP A 51 15.37 -20.39 -1.37
C ASP A 51 14.40 -20.80 -2.48
N ASP A 52 13.08 -20.72 -2.22
CA ASP A 52 12.00 -21.10 -3.12
C ASP A 52 11.41 -19.86 -3.81
N ALA A 53 11.91 -19.57 -5.01
CA ALA A 53 11.39 -18.48 -5.84
C ALA A 53 9.91 -18.68 -6.21
N GLU A 54 9.44 -19.92 -6.42
CA GLU A 54 8.05 -20.21 -6.79
C GLU A 54 7.08 -19.87 -5.65
N GLU A 55 7.48 -20.10 -4.39
CA GLU A 55 6.70 -19.65 -3.24
C GLU A 55 6.52 -18.13 -3.26
N ILE A 56 7.60 -17.39 -3.50
CA ILE A 56 7.57 -15.92 -3.55
C ILE A 56 6.70 -15.43 -4.71
N PHE A 57 6.86 -15.99 -5.92
CA PHE A 57 6.03 -15.65 -7.08
C PHE A 57 4.55 -15.93 -6.81
N THR A 58 4.22 -17.05 -6.18
CA THR A 58 2.83 -17.37 -5.81
C THR A 58 2.22 -16.33 -4.86
N ILE A 59 2.99 -15.87 -3.88
CA ILE A 59 2.53 -14.83 -2.95
C ILE A 59 2.35 -13.51 -3.68
N MET A 60 3.33 -13.11 -4.48
CA MET A 60 3.29 -11.86 -5.24
C MET A 60 2.13 -11.85 -6.25
N GLY A 61 1.90 -12.96 -6.96
CA GLY A 61 0.77 -13.11 -7.87
C GLY A 61 -0.59 -12.98 -7.16
N ARG A 62 -0.72 -13.51 -5.94
CA ARG A 62 -1.96 -13.29 -5.14
C ARG A 62 -2.15 -11.82 -4.78
N LEU A 63 -1.09 -11.14 -4.33
CA LEU A 63 -1.16 -9.71 -4.03
C LEU A 63 -1.55 -8.89 -5.24
N GLN A 64 -0.94 -9.18 -6.39
CA GLN A 64 -1.28 -8.55 -7.66
C GLN A 64 -2.76 -8.76 -7.99
N ASN A 65 -3.27 -9.99 -7.93
CA ASN A 65 -4.68 -10.29 -8.19
C ASN A 65 -5.64 -9.53 -7.25
N TYR A 66 -5.29 -9.34 -5.97
CA TYR A 66 -6.13 -8.56 -5.06
C TYR A 66 -6.22 -7.10 -5.49
N VAL A 67 -5.09 -6.49 -5.88
CA VAL A 67 -5.08 -5.11 -6.35
C VAL A 67 -5.80 -4.98 -7.70
N GLU A 68 -5.54 -5.87 -8.65
CA GLU A 68 -6.20 -5.89 -9.96
C GLU A 68 -7.71 -5.96 -9.82
N ASN A 69 -8.22 -6.96 -9.10
CA ASN A 69 -9.66 -7.16 -8.90
C ASN A 69 -10.32 -5.98 -8.16
N ALA A 70 -9.64 -5.44 -7.14
CA ALA A 70 -10.19 -4.31 -6.39
C ALA A 70 -10.22 -3.02 -7.22
N CYS A 71 -9.24 -2.81 -8.11
CA CYS A 71 -9.12 -1.60 -8.93
C CYS A 71 -9.88 -1.68 -10.26
N GLU A 72 -10.30 -2.88 -10.71
CA GLU A 72 -10.83 -3.15 -12.06
C GLU A 72 -11.85 -2.12 -12.54
N ASN A 73 -12.84 -1.81 -11.72
CA ASN A 73 -13.93 -0.90 -12.10
C ASN A 73 -13.44 0.52 -12.38
N LEU A 74 -12.54 1.08 -11.54
CA LEU A 74 -12.01 2.42 -11.72
C LEU A 74 -10.97 2.48 -12.84
N VAL A 75 -10.19 1.41 -13.05
CA VAL A 75 -9.27 1.29 -14.18
C VAL A 75 -10.04 1.27 -15.49
N ALA A 76 -11.12 0.47 -15.60
CA ALA A 76 -11.98 0.42 -16.78
C ALA A 76 -12.62 1.78 -17.12
N LYS A 77 -12.87 2.63 -16.11
CA LYS A 77 -13.38 3.99 -16.28
C LYS A 77 -12.29 5.02 -16.59
N GLY A 78 -11.01 4.63 -16.61
CA GLY A 78 -9.86 5.53 -16.78
C GLY A 78 -9.62 6.47 -15.61
N LYS A 79 -10.19 6.19 -14.43
CA LYS A 79 -10.11 7.04 -13.23
C LYS A 79 -9.03 6.63 -12.23
N LEU A 80 -8.46 5.45 -12.42
CA LEU A 80 -7.42 4.89 -11.57
C LEU A 80 -6.37 4.17 -12.39
N ASN A 81 -5.11 4.29 -11.97
CA ASN A 81 -4.00 3.50 -12.46
C ASN A 81 -3.19 2.99 -11.27
N TYR A 82 -2.49 1.87 -11.44
CA TYR A 82 -1.58 1.36 -10.43
C TYR A 82 -0.31 0.78 -11.08
N LEU A 83 0.75 0.73 -10.29
CA LEU A 83 2.03 0.12 -10.66
C LEU A 83 2.54 -0.69 -9.49
N GLN A 84 2.92 -1.95 -9.75
CA GLN A 84 3.60 -2.79 -8.78
C GLN A 84 5.11 -2.55 -8.81
N ILE A 85 5.70 -2.33 -7.65
CA ILE A 85 7.15 -2.21 -7.46
C ILE A 85 7.54 -3.18 -6.33
N SER A 86 8.14 -4.31 -6.70
CA SER A 86 8.45 -5.38 -5.74
C SER A 86 7.18 -5.87 -5.02
N ASP A 87 7.13 -5.77 -3.70
CA ASP A 87 5.99 -6.13 -2.84
C ASP A 87 5.10 -4.94 -2.50
N GLY A 88 5.37 -3.76 -3.07
CA GLY A 88 4.56 -2.56 -2.92
C GLY A 88 3.79 -2.18 -4.17
N PHE A 89 2.77 -1.34 -4.01
CA PHE A 89 1.95 -0.80 -5.08
C PHE A 89 1.80 0.70 -4.92
N ILE A 90 1.96 1.42 -6.04
CA ILE A 90 1.49 2.79 -6.19
C ILE A 90 0.13 2.73 -6.84
N ILE A 91 -0.86 3.38 -6.25
CA ILE A 91 -2.21 3.51 -6.81
C ILE A 91 -2.50 5.01 -6.93
N VAL A 92 -2.86 5.44 -8.14
CA VAL A 92 -3.16 6.84 -8.44
C VAL A 92 -4.58 6.94 -8.95
N ALA A 93 -5.41 7.78 -8.34
CA ALA A 93 -6.81 7.95 -8.71
C ALA A 93 -7.21 9.42 -8.83
N ASP A 94 -8.30 9.69 -9.52
CA ASP A 94 -8.91 11.01 -9.58
C ASP A 94 -9.40 11.44 -8.19
N LEU A 95 -9.40 12.75 -7.91
CA LEU A 95 -9.81 13.28 -6.60
C LEU A 95 -11.27 12.96 -6.25
N ASP A 96 -12.14 12.89 -7.27
CA ASP A 96 -13.55 12.54 -7.10
C ASP A 96 -13.80 11.06 -6.75
N CYS A 97 -12.75 10.23 -6.75
CA CYS A 97 -12.81 8.81 -6.40
C CYS A 97 -12.33 8.51 -4.97
N VAL A 98 -12.29 9.50 -4.07
CA VAL A 98 -11.74 9.31 -2.72
C VAL A 98 -12.44 8.20 -1.94
N ASN A 99 -13.78 8.14 -2.00
CA ASN A 99 -14.54 7.09 -1.31
C ASN A 99 -14.21 5.71 -1.86
N GLU A 100 -14.28 5.55 -3.18
CA GLU A 100 -14.01 4.29 -3.86
C GLU A 100 -12.56 3.83 -3.64
N LEU A 101 -11.59 4.76 -3.69
CA LEU A 101 -10.20 4.41 -3.42
C LEU A 101 -10.00 3.94 -1.97
N CYS A 102 -10.61 4.61 -1.00
CA CYS A 102 -10.53 4.19 0.40
C CYS A 102 -11.21 2.84 0.64
N GLU A 103 -12.34 2.56 -0.01
CA GLU A 103 -12.98 1.25 -0.01
C GLU A 103 -12.08 0.17 -0.62
N ILE A 104 -11.46 0.44 -1.77
CA ILE A 104 -10.48 -0.44 -2.42
C ILE A 104 -9.32 -0.76 -1.47
N LEU A 105 -8.75 0.26 -0.83
CA LEU A 105 -7.64 0.08 0.11
C LEU A 105 -8.04 -0.77 1.33
N CYS A 106 -9.25 -0.57 1.87
CA CYS A 106 -9.78 -1.40 2.94
C CYS A 106 -9.98 -2.87 2.50
N GLN A 107 -10.51 -3.10 1.30
CA GLN A 107 -10.68 -4.44 0.73
C GLN A 107 -9.34 -5.14 0.49
N ILE A 108 -8.36 -4.46 -0.07
CA ILE A 108 -7.01 -5.02 -0.28
C ILE A 108 -6.40 -5.40 1.09
N GLN A 109 -6.48 -4.51 2.09
CA GLN A 109 -5.94 -4.78 3.41
C GLN A 109 -6.60 -6.00 4.07
N TRP A 110 -7.92 -6.13 3.93
CA TRP A 110 -8.67 -7.29 4.37
C TRP A 110 -8.22 -8.57 3.66
N GLN A 111 -8.15 -8.57 2.33
CA GLN A 111 -7.78 -9.75 1.54
C GLN A 111 -6.35 -10.22 1.84
N VAL A 112 -5.40 -9.28 1.96
CA VAL A 112 -4.01 -9.57 2.31
C VAL A 112 -3.93 -10.23 3.70
N LEU A 113 -4.67 -9.71 4.68
CA LEU A 113 -4.67 -10.26 6.03
C LEU A 113 -5.31 -11.66 6.07
N PHE A 114 -6.50 -11.82 5.52
CA PHE A 114 -7.30 -13.03 5.71
C PHE A 114 -6.96 -14.17 4.77
N TYR A 115 -6.58 -13.86 3.52
CA TYR A 115 -6.31 -14.89 2.52
C TYR A 115 -4.82 -15.16 2.30
N SER A 116 -3.96 -14.18 2.53
CA SER A 116 -2.50 -14.38 2.44
C SER A 116 -1.80 -14.46 3.79
N GLN A 117 -2.50 -14.22 4.90
CA GLN A 117 -1.92 -14.17 6.25
C GLN A 117 -0.73 -13.22 6.33
N MET A 118 -0.85 -12.08 5.68
CA MET A 118 0.19 -11.05 5.65
C MET A 118 -0.36 -9.74 6.21
N LEU A 119 0.55 -8.89 6.64
CA LEU A 119 0.21 -7.56 7.13
C LEU A 119 0.56 -6.54 6.05
N LEU A 120 -0.35 -5.59 5.81
CA LEU A 120 -0.18 -4.49 4.88
C LEU A 120 -0.13 -3.17 5.64
N ARG A 121 0.73 -2.28 5.19
CA ARG A 121 0.77 -0.88 5.62
C ARG A 121 0.79 0.04 4.42
N GLY A 122 0.59 1.32 4.63
CA GLY A 122 0.60 2.28 3.53
C GLY A 122 0.30 3.69 3.97
N ALA A 123 0.25 4.58 2.98
CA ALA A 123 -0.24 5.95 3.15
C ALA A 123 -1.00 6.40 1.91
N LEU A 124 -2.04 7.18 2.11
CA LEU A 124 -2.82 7.87 1.10
C LEU A 124 -2.61 9.38 1.25
N THR A 125 -2.24 10.03 0.17
CA THR A 125 -2.02 11.48 0.05
C THR A 125 -2.82 12.06 -1.12
N ALA A 126 -2.81 13.37 -1.25
CA ALA A 126 -3.34 14.06 -2.43
C ALA A 126 -2.39 15.16 -2.87
N GLY A 127 -2.33 15.44 -4.17
CA GLY A 127 -1.53 16.51 -4.73
C GLY A 127 -0.98 16.19 -6.11
N LYS A 128 0.04 16.92 -6.49
CA LYS A 128 0.62 16.91 -7.84
C LYS A 128 1.33 15.61 -8.16
N VAL A 129 0.87 14.94 -9.21
CA VAL A 129 1.48 13.74 -9.79
C VAL A 129 1.39 13.79 -11.30
N SER A 130 2.35 13.22 -11.99
CA SER A 130 2.32 12.98 -13.43
C SER A 130 2.66 11.52 -13.72
N MET A 131 2.04 10.95 -14.74
CA MET A 131 2.23 9.56 -15.14
C MET A 131 2.53 9.45 -16.63
N SER A 132 3.32 8.45 -17.02
CA SER A 132 3.45 8.05 -18.42
C SER A 132 2.14 7.42 -18.95
N ASP A 133 1.93 7.47 -20.26
CA ASP A 133 0.69 6.95 -20.89
C ASP A 133 0.53 5.44 -20.67
N ASP A 134 1.64 4.72 -20.59
CA ASP A 134 1.68 3.29 -20.28
C ASP A 134 1.68 2.99 -18.76
N SER A 135 1.53 4.02 -17.92
CA SER A 135 1.53 3.93 -16.45
C SER A 135 2.79 3.33 -15.82
N LYS A 136 3.89 3.20 -16.58
CA LYS A 136 5.14 2.61 -16.08
C LYS A 136 6.03 3.61 -15.32
N LEU A 137 5.78 4.90 -15.46
CA LEU A 137 6.49 5.96 -14.76
C LEU A 137 5.50 6.87 -14.04
N ILE A 138 5.68 6.99 -12.74
CA ILE A 138 4.91 7.88 -11.86
C ILE A 138 5.88 8.79 -11.15
N ILE A 139 5.67 10.09 -11.28
CA ILE A 139 6.52 11.12 -10.64
C ILE A 139 5.65 12.21 -10.01
N GLY A 140 6.13 12.80 -8.94
CA GLY A 140 5.50 13.98 -8.37
C GLY A 140 5.59 14.05 -6.85
N PRO A 141 5.37 15.25 -6.28
CA PRO A 141 5.42 15.47 -4.85
C PRO A 141 4.48 14.54 -4.07
N ALA A 142 3.25 14.33 -4.54
CA ALA A 142 2.28 13.47 -3.84
C ALA A 142 2.76 12.02 -3.71
N PHE A 143 3.48 11.49 -4.71
CA PHE A 143 4.08 10.15 -4.59
C PHE A 143 5.22 10.12 -3.56
N ILE A 144 6.10 11.14 -3.58
CA ILE A 144 7.20 11.24 -2.61
C ILE A 144 6.64 11.30 -1.19
N GLU A 145 5.58 12.08 -0.98
CA GLU A 145 4.93 12.22 0.32
C GLU A 145 4.27 10.91 0.78
N ALA A 146 3.55 10.21 -0.10
CA ALA A 146 2.95 8.91 0.22
C ALA A 146 4.01 7.89 0.65
N PHE A 147 5.13 7.83 -0.09
CA PHE A 147 6.25 6.95 0.21
C PHE A 147 6.93 7.32 1.54
N ALA A 148 7.22 8.60 1.77
CA ALA A 148 7.83 9.08 3.01
C ALA A 148 6.93 8.82 4.22
N MET A 149 5.63 9.14 4.10
CA MET A 149 4.65 8.93 5.16
C MET A 149 4.50 7.45 5.52
N GLU A 150 4.52 6.54 4.54
CA GLU A 150 4.51 5.11 4.78
C GLU A 150 5.79 4.66 5.48
N SER A 151 6.97 5.00 4.93
CA SER A 151 8.25 4.48 5.40
C SER A 151 8.61 5.00 6.80
N GLU A 152 8.29 6.25 7.11
CA GLU A 152 8.65 6.91 8.35
C GLU A 152 7.58 6.75 9.46
N ASN A 153 6.30 6.73 9.08
CA ASN A 153 5.19 6.86 10.03
C ASN A 153 4.25 5.65 10.09
N ALA A 154 4.14 4.84 9.02
CA ALA A 154 3.29 3.66 9.04
C ALA A 154 3.98 2.46 9.72
N ILE A 155 4.28 2.60 11.01
CA ILE A 155 4.91 1.54 11.81
C ILE A 155 4.00 0.32 11.95
N PHE A 156 2.68 0.55 12.09
CA PHE A 156 1.67 -0.47 12.29
C PHE A 156 1.02 -0.91 10.97
N PRO A 157 0.34 -2.07 10.93
CA PRO A 157 -0.36 -2.57 9.73
C PRO A 157 -1.66 -1.77 9.48
N ARG A 158 -1.49 -0.55 9.04
CA ARG A 158 -2.57 0.41 8.74
C ARG A 158 -2.19 1.27 7.55
N ILE A 159 -3.19 1.81 6.86
CA ILE A 159 -3.01 2.79 5.79
C ILE A 159 -3.30 4.17 6.36
N LEU A 160 -2.27 4.99 6.44
CA LEU A 160 -2.36 6.36 6.94
C LEU A 160 -3.12 7.24 5.93
N PHE A 161 -3.89 8.18 6.45
CA PHE A 161 -4.65 9.16 5.67
C PHE A 161 -4.08 10.55 5.93
N ALA A 162 -3.48 11.16 4.91
CA ALA A 162 -2.86 12.47 5.04
C ALA A 162 -3.90 13.57 5.26
N ASN A 163 -3.58 14.54 6.12
CA ASN A 163 -4.51 15.63 6.45
C ASN A 163 -4.81 16.51 5.24
N GLU A 164 -3.86 16.66 4.33
CA GLU A 164 -3.92 17.47 3.11
C GLU A 164 -5.04 16.99 2.17
N ILE A 165 -5.46 15.74 2.26
CA ILE A 165 -6.56 15.21 1.45
C ILE A 165 -7.85 16.01 1.70
N LYS A 166 -8.06 16.52 2.91
CA LYS A 166 -9.22 17.33 3.28
C LYS A 166 -9.34 18.62 2.46
N ASP A 167 -8.24 19.12 1.92
CA ASP A 167 -8.22 20.32 1.07
C ASP A 167 -8.76 20.04 -0.33
N TYR A 168 -8.86 18.77 -0.73
CA TYR A 168 -9.27 18.31 -2.05
C TYR A 168 -10.63 17.64 -2.09
N ILE A 169 -11.22 17.30 -0.94
CA ILE A 169 -12.48 16.54 -0.83
C ILE A 169 -13.49 17.30 0.03
N LYS A 170 -14.77 16.98 -0.16
CA LYS A 170 -15.84 17.57 0.65
C LYS A 170 -15.90 16.97 2.04
N GLU A 171 -16.31 17.76 3.04
CA GLU A 171 -16.41 17.31 4.44
C GLU A 171 -17.48 16.21 4.67
N ASP A 172 -18.45 16.07 3.78
CA ASP A 172 -19.54 15.09 3.87
C ASP A 172 -19.24 13.76 3.18
N GLU A 173 -18.02 13.55 2.69
CA GLU A 173 -17.63 12.29 2.05
C GLU A 173 -17.69 11.11 3.03
N ILE A 174 -18.22 9.98 2.54
CA ILE A 174 -18.47 8.76 3.35
C ILE A 174 -17.18 8.23 3.99
N VAL A 175 -16.03 8.45 3.34
CA VAL A 175 -14.73 8.00 3.85
C VAL A 175 -14.45 8.48 5.27
N PHE A 176 -14.94 9.66 5.67
CA PHE A 176 -14.72 10.18 7.02
C PHE A 176 -15.31 9.26 8.11
N SER A 177 -16.33 8.46 7.79
CA SER A 177 -16.89 7.48 8.71
C SER A 177 -15.94 6.31 9.01
N TYR A 178 -14.97 6.04 8.14
CA TYR A 178 -13.97 4.98 8.27
C TYR A 178 -12.60 5.48 8.70
N LEU A 179 -12.46 6.79 8.92
CA LEU A 179 -11.23 7.36 9.44
C LEU A 179 -11.18 7.23 10.96
N LYS A 180 -10.02 6.88 11.47
CA LYS A 180 -9.76 6.79 12.91
C LYS A 180 -8.42 7.43 13.25
N LYS A 181 -8.38 8.14 14.37
CA LYS A 181 -7.15 8.70 14.93
C LYS A 181 -6.55 7.71 15.93
N ASP A 182 -5.28 7.40 15.79
CA ASP A 182 -4.55 6.53 16.71
C ASP A 182 -3.87 7.32 17.85
N SER A 183 -3.29 6.61 18.80
CA SER A 183 -2.57 7.16 19.96
C SER A 183 -1.32 7.97 19.58
N ASP A 184 -0.73 7.71 18.43
CA ASP A 184 0.38 8.48 17.85
C ASP A 184 -0.08 9.69 17.02
N HIS A 185 -1.37 10.01 17.09
CA HIS A 185 -2.04 11.13 16.43
C HIS A 185 -2.23 11.01 14.92
N PHE A 186 -1.72 9.97 14.26
CA PHE A 186 -1.98 9.73 12.85
C PHE A 186 -3.42 9.28 12.61
N ILE A 187 -3.98 9.75 11.49
CA ILE A 187 -5.28 9.30 10.99
C ILE A 187 -5.04 8.12 10.05
N TYR A 188 -5.88 7.09 10.11
CA TYR A 188 -5.77 5.91 9.27
C TYR A 188 -7.14 5.40 8.85
N LEU A 189 -7.17 4.58 7.78
CA LEU A 189 -8.36 3.86 7.33
C LEU A 189 -8.62 2.66 8.25
N ASP A 190 -9.78 2.64 8.90
CA ASP A 190 -10.20 1.52 9.75
C ASP A 190 -10.92 0.47 8.89
N PHE A 191 -10.14 -0.39 8.24
CA PHE A 191 -10.67 -1.44 7.37
C PHE A 191 -11.57 -2.44 8.12
N LEU A 192 -11.40 -2.63 9.43
CA LEU A 192 -12.28 -3.48 10.22
C LEU A 192 -13.67 -2.86 10.34
N LYS A 193 -13.72 -1.55 10.59
CA LYS A 193 -14.98 -0.81 10.63
C LYS A 193 -15.69 -0.87 9.27
N TYR A 194 -14.94 -0.62 8.18
CA TYR A 194 -15.48 -0.72 6.82
C TYR A 194 -16.11 -2.09 6.56
N MET A 195 -15.40 -3.18 6.87
CA MET A 195 -15.89 -4.54 6.62
C MET A 195 -17.12 -4.89 7.46
N ILE A 196 -17.19 -4.41 8.71
CA ILE A 196 -18.34 -4.64 9.58
C ILE A 196 -19.57 -3.85 9.08
N ASP A 197 -19.40 -2.59 8.76
CA ASP A 197 -20.49 -1.68 8.44
C ASP A 197 -20.98 -1.85 6.99
N LYS A 198 -20.07 -1.92 6.03
CA LYS A 198 -20.37 -1.94 4.59
C LYS A 198 -20.68 -3.35 4.10
N GLU A 199 -19.83 -4.31 4.45
CA GLU A 199 -19.99 -5.70 4.06
C GLU A 199 -20.90 -6.48 5.02
N GLN A 200 -21.44 -5.81 6.05
CA GLN A 200 -22.36 -6.38 7.06
C GLN A 200 -21.81 -7.65 7.73
N ILE A 201 -20.48 -7.75 7.85
CA ILE A 201 -19.84 -8.89 8.49
C ILE A 201 -20.14 -8.86 9.99
N THR A 202 -20.85 -9.85 10.46
CA THR A 202 -21.15 -9.98 11.89
C THR A 202 -19.92 -10.32 12.71
N THR A 203 -19.92 -9.96 13.99
CA THR A 203 -18.84 -10.36 14.92
C THR A 203 -18.63 -11.87 14.95
N LYS A 204 -19.68 -12.68 14.73
CA LYS A 204 -19.60 -14.14 14.67
C LYS A 204 -18.86 -14.61 13.42
N GLU A 205 -19.16 -14.06 12.26
CA GLU A 205 -18.49 -14.37 11.00
C GLU A 205 -17.03 -13.94 11.05
N LEU A 206 -16.75 -12.74 11.57
CA LEU A 206 -15.38 -12.26 11.73
C LEU A 206 -14.55 -13.18 12.64
N LYS A 207 -15.12 -13.67 13.76
CA LYS A 207 -14.48 -14.69 14.61
C LYS A 207 -14.23 -15.98 13.86
N HIS A 208 -15.18 -16.41 13.05
CA HIS A 208 -15.02 -17.62 12.23
C HIS A 208 -13.89 -17.44 11.21
N PHE A 209 -13.82 -16.33 10.49
CA PHE A 209 -12.74 -16.02 9.56
C PHE A 209 -11.37 -16.01 10.26
N LEU A 210 -11.26 -15.39 11.42
CA LEU A 210 -10.02 -15.36 12.20
C LEU A 210 -9.50 -16.76 12.56
N GLN A 211 -10.40 -17.69 12.83
CA GLN A 211 -10.05 -19.05 13.19
C GLN A 211 -9.71 -19.89 11.95
N THR A 212 -10.57 -19.87 10.94
CA THR A 212 -10.45 -20.73 9.75
C THR A 212 -9.33 -20.31 8.82
N GLN A 213 -9.07 -19.01 8.69
CA GLN A 213 -8.02 -18.49 7.82
C GLN A 213 -6.63 -18.39 8.49
N GLY A 214 -6.49 -18.92 9.69
CA GLY A 214 -5.19 -18.91 10.39
C GLY A 214 -4.72 -17.54 10.89
N VAL A 215 -5.53 -16.50 10.75
CA VAL A 215 -5.18 -15.12 11.16
C VAL A 215 -4.96 -15.02 12.66
N LYS A 216 -5.79 -15.71 13.47
CA LYS A 216 -5.58 -15.79 14.91
C LYS A 216 -4.17 -16.34 15.22
N ARG A 217 -3.76 -17.41 14.56
CA ARG A 217 -2.44 -18.00 14.72
C ARG A 217 -1.33 -17.03 14.31
N LEU A 218 -1.47 -16.40 13.13
CA LEU A 218 -0.54 -15.37 12.68
C LEU A 218 -0.32 -14.30 13.75
N LEU A 219 -1.38 -13.74 14.29
CA LEU A 219 -1.31 -12.62 15.22
C LEU A 219 -0.78 -13.03 16.59
N VAL A 220 -1.34 -14.09 17.19
CA VAL A 220 -1.00 -14.53 18.55
C VAL A 220 0.38 -15.17 18.59
N GLU A 221 0.68 -16.10 17.68
CA GLU A 221 2.01 -16.72 17.62
C GLU A 221 3.06 -15.70 17.14
N GLY A 222 2.73 -14.84 16.15
CA GLY A 222 3.60 -13.78 15.71
C GLY A 222 3.96 -12.83 16.84
N TYR A 223 2.99 -12.42 17.66
CA TYR A 223 3.23 -11.62 18.85
C TYR A 223 4.14 -12.35 19.84
N SER A 224 3.77 -13.57 20.22
CA SER A 224 4.48 -14.36 21.25
C SER A 224 5.92 -14.71 20.82
N LYS A 225 6.13 -15.10 19.56
CA LYS A 225 7.47 -15.41 19.02
C LYS A 225 8.37 -14.17 18.95
N ASN A 226 7.81 -13.02 18.69
CA ASN A 226 8.57 -11.80 18.45
C ASN A 226 8.77 -10.93 19.69
N ILE A 227 8.01 -11.15 20.77
CA ILE A 227 8.11 -10.34 22.00
C ILE A 227 9.54 -10.32 22.58
N LEU A 228 10.28 -11.41 22.44
CA LEU A 228 11.66 -11.54 22.91
C LEU A 228 12.71 -11.31 21.80
N LYS A 229 12.35 -11.45 20.53
CA LYS A 229 13.29 -11.40 19.39
C LYS A 229 13.29 -10.07 18.69
N SER A 230 12.12 -9.47 18.52
CA SER A 230 11.95 -8.20 17.80
C SER A 230 10.75 -7.44 18.35
N LYS A 231 11.05 -6.46 19.20
CA LYS A 231 10.03 -5.57 19.79
C LYS A 231 9.14 -4.93 18.72
N HIS A 232 9.72 -4.52 17.59
CA HIS A 232 8.99 -3.88 16.51
C HIS A 232 7.98 -4.82 15.83
N LEU A 233 8.34 -6.09 15.61
CA LEU A 233 7.40 -7.06 15.05
C LEU A 233 6.30 -7.41 16.04
N ALA A 234 6.62 -7.58 17.31
CA ALA A 234 5.62 -7.82 18.36
C ALA A 234 4.63 -6.64 18.44
N GLN A 235 5.09 -5.40 18.39
CA GLN A 235 4.23 -4.22 18.39
C GLN A 235 3.23 -4.20 17.22
N LYS A 236 3.65 -4.62 16.01
CA LYS A 236 2.76 -4.68 14.84
C LYS A 236 1.61 -5.67 15.04
N HIS A 237 1.91 -6.87 15.51
CA HIS A 237 0.88 -7.86 15.82
C HIS A 237 -0.01 -7.42 16.99
N GLY A 238 0.60 -6.89 18.06
CA GLY A 238 -0.11 -6.40 19.23
C GLY A 238 -1.07 -5.25 18.91
N TRP A 239 -0.66 -4.34 18.03
CA TRP A 239 -1.53 -3.26 17.56
C TRP A 239 -2.80 -3.81 16.91
N LEU A 240 -2.66 -4.78 15.99
CA LEU A 240 -3.82 -5.35 15.30
C LEU A 240 -4.71 -6.18 16.24
N ILE A 241 -4.10 -6.93 17.18
CA ILE A 241 -4.85 -7.63 18.24
C ILE A 241 -5.72 -6.64 19.04
N ALA A 242 -5.15 -5.48 19.39
CA ALA A 242 -5.89 -4.44 20.10
C ALA A 242 -7.05 -3.87 19.27
N ARG A 243 -6.86 -3.70 17.95
CA ARG A 243 -7.94 -3.25 17.05
C ARG A 243 -9.09 -4.27 17.00
N PHE A 244 -8.80 -5.57 16.89
CA PHE A 244 -9.85 -6.59 16.96
C PHE A 244 -10.61 -6.55 18.29
N ALA A 245 -9.92 -6.31 19.40
CA ALA A 245 -10.55 -6.23 20.71
C ALA A 245 -11.55 -5.07 20.84
N GLU A 246 -11.34 -3.95 20.16
CA GLU A 246 -12.28 -2.83 20.12
C GLU A 246 -13.63 -3.23 19.50
N TYR A 247 -13.63 -4.15 18.55
CA TYR A 247 -14.82 -4.73 17.94
C TYR A 247 -15.34 -5.96 18.71
N LYS A 248 -14.99 -6.09 20.01
CA LYS A 248 -15.41 -7.20 20.91
C LYS A 248 -14.95 -8.58 20.45
N ILE A 249 -13.86 -8.62 19.70
CA ILE A 249 -13.27 -9.85 19.19
C ILE A 249 -12.02 -10.16 20.03
N LYS A 250 -12.15 -11.16 20.89
CA LYS A 250 -11.00 -11.65 21.68
C LYS A 250 -10.25 -12.74 20.90
N LEU A 251 -8.95 -12.57 20.74
CA LEU A 251 -8.07 -13.52 20.07
C LEU A 251 -7.39 -14.50 21.03
N SER A 252 -7.64 -14.34 22.32
CA SER A 252 -7.17 -15.24 23.39
C SER A 252 -7.83 -16.62 23.33
#